data_424a8b4e5c5b39801203fd05708386f2
#
_entry.id   424a8b4e5c5b39801203fd05708386f2
#
_cell.length_a   1.000
_cell.length_b   1.000
_cell.length_c   1.000
_cell.angle_alpha   90.00
_cell.angle_beta   90.00
_cell.angle_gamma   90.00
#
_symmetry.space_group_name_H-M   'P 1'
#
loop_
_entity.id
_entity.type
_entity.pdbx_description
1 polymer ?
#
loop_
_entity_poly.entity_id
_entity_poly.type
_entity_poly.pdbx_seq_one_letter_code
_entity_poly.pdbx_strand_id
1 'polypeptide(L)'
;MNNKSIKKNILKISTMCLLIGLFLFISCGSNDSGEDDKVLTKQYLSLKSYGLTDFKVTNYSEEETFSLGIKRIGGTFTTELNAKLETWSKEELEAYNKKEEVTYILLPETSYSISKNVSFAAGADETTVEIKVNPTEIFSKQEDLLKDYVIALKLKSDDVELRKGQSDLLLRLVVDYARVGFTSTEVDRVNVNEAITN
;
A
#
# COMPACT_ATOMS: atom_id res chain seq x y z
N MET A 1 -39.60 -57.22 -5.95
CA MET A 1 -39.07 -55.84 -6.01
C MET A 1 -39.83 -55.08 -7.08
N ASN A 2 -40.47 -53.98 -6.72
CA ASN A 2 -41.60 -53.40 -7.45
C ASN A 2 -41.08 -52.41 -8.55
N ASN A 3 -41.12 -52.84 -9.83
CA ASN A 3 -40.68 -52.08 -11.00
C ASN A 3 -41.34 -50.69 -11.19
N LYS A 4 -42.44 -50.42 -10.49
CA LYS A 4 -43.14 -49.12 -10.49
C LYS A 4 -42.41 -48.05 -9.71
N SER A 5 -41.67 -48.40 -8.65
CA SER A 5 -40.92 -47.42 -7.82
C SER A 5 -39.69 -46.90 -8.57
N ILE A 6 -39.00 -47.73 -9.34
CA ILE A 6 -37.79 -47.32 -10.09
C ILE A 6 -38.13 -46.34 -11.22
N LYS A 7 -39.26 -46.57 -11.93
CA LYS A 7 -39.69 -45.68 -13.02
C LYS A 7 -40.10 -44.26 -12.49
N LYS A 8 -40.70 -44.18 -11.30
CA LYS A 8 -41.05 -42.87 -10.70
C LYS A 8 -39.84 -42.09 -10.27
N ASN A 9 -38.76 -42.73 -9.80
CA ASN A 9 -37.58 -42.06 -9.38
C ASN A 9 -36.74 -41.59 -10.59
N ILE A 10 -36.70 -42.37 -11.67
CA ILE A 10 -35.99 -41.97 -12.91
C ILE A 10 -36.70 -40.76 -13.54
N LEU A 11 -38.03 -40.72 -13.53
CA LEU A 11 -38.79 -39.60 -14.07
C LEU A 11 -38.60 -38.32 -13.28
N LYS A 12 -38.47 -38.41 -11.94
CA LYS A 12 -38.23 -37.26 -11.05
C LYS A 12 -36.78 -36.72 -11.26
N ILE A 13 -35.78 -37.57 -11.43
CA ILE A 13 -34.39 -37.18 -11.66
C ILE A 13 -34.26 -36.51 -13.03
N SER A 14 -34.94 -37.05 -14.06
CA SER A 14 -34.93 -36.46 -15.40
C SER A 14 -35.54 -35.07 -15.45
N THR A 15 -36.64 -34.84 -14.71
CA THR A 15 -37.32 -33.53 -14.64
C THR A 15 -36.50 -32.53 -13.86
N MET A 16 -35.74 -32.95 -12.82
CA MET A 16 -34.88 -32.08 -12.02
C MET A 16 -33.62 -31.67 -12.81
N CYS A 17 -33.04 -32.57 -13.60
CA CYS A 17 -31.94 -32.23 -14.51
C CYS A 17 -32.35 -31.27 -15.64
N LEU A 18 -33.59 -31.35 -16.12
CA LEU A 18 -34.10 -30.45 -17.15
C LEU A 18 -34.31 -29.03 -16.61
N LEU A 19 -34.72 -28.89 -15.34
CA LEU A 19 -34.88 -27.58 -14.68
C LEU A 19 -33.53 -26.94 -14.34
N ILE A 20 -32.51 -27.74 -14.00
CA ILE A 20 -31.11 -27.21 -13.78
C ILE A 20 -30.47 -26.81 -15.08
N GLY A 21 -30.73 -27.54 -16.18
CA GLY A 21 -30.22 -27.18 -17.50
C GLY A 21 -30.78 -25.87 -18.06
N LEU A 22 -32.00 -25.49 -17.68
CA LEU A 22 -32.62 -24.26 -18.18
C LEU A 22 -32.10 -22.99 -17.46
N PHE A 23 -31.50 -23.13 -16.27
CA PHE A 23 -30.88 -22.01 -15.54
C PHE A 23 -29.45 -21.69 -15.99
N LEU A 24 -28.80 -22.55 -16.78
CA LEU A 24 -27.44 -22.35 -17.26
C LEU A 24 -27.35 -21.56 -18.57
N PHE A 25 -28.47 -21.28 -19.23
CA PHE A 25 -28.48 -20.52 -20.49
C PHE A 25 -28.87 -19.03 -20.35
N ILE A 26 -29.06 -18.52 -19.12
CA ILE A 26 -29.35 -17.09 -18.88
C ILE A 26 -28.11 -16.35 -18.36
N SER A 27 -26.92 -16.99 -18.41
CA SER A 27 -25.67 -16.33 -18.03
C SER A 27 -24.76 -16.08 -19.23
N CYS A 28 -25.35 -15.73 -20.36
CA CYS A 28 -24.62 -15.05 -21.43
C CYS A 28 -25.32 -13.75 -21.74
N GLY A 29 -25.53 -12.97 -20.68
CA GLY A 29 -25.75 -11.54 -20.79
C GLY A 29 -24.40 -10.95 -21.04
N SER A 30 -24.24 -10.34 -22.20
CA SER A 30 -23.18 -9.41 -22.56
C SER A 30 -22.65 -8.72 -21.32
N ASN A 31 -21.36 -8.90 -21.06
CA ASN A 31 -20.60 -7.91 -20.32
C ASN A 31 -20.64 -6.63 -21.14
N ASP A 32 -21.76 -5.97 -21.06
CA ASP A 32 -21.79 -4.56 -21.20
C ASP A 32 -21.09 -4.05 -19.93
N SER A 33 -19.80 -3.89 -20.04
CA SER A 33 -18.99 -3.10 -19.15
C SER A 33 -19.31 -1.63 -19.35
N GLY A 34 -20.61 -1.33 -19.33
CA GLY A 34 -21.12 -0.07 -18.88
C GLY A 34 -20.95 -0.07 -17.37
N GLU A 35 -19.73 0.07 -16.85
CA GLU A 35 -19.58 0.87 -15.65
C GLU A 35 -20.28 2.18 -16.03
N ASP A 36 -21.55 2.29 -15.58
CA ASP A 36 -22.19 3.57 -15.46
C ASP A 36 -21.12 4.49 -14.89
N ASP A 37 -20.58 5.38 -15.72
CA ASP A 37 -19.93 6.62 -15.32
C ASP A 37 -20.99 7.42 -14.54
N LYS A 38 -21.35 6.91 -13.36
CA LYS A 38 -22.02 7.72 -12.37
C LYS A 38 -21.03 8.81 -12.09
N VAL A 39 -21.25 9.95 -12.75
CA VAL A 39 -20.57 11.18 -12.41
C VAL A 39 -20.71 11.30 -10.92
N LEU A 40 -19.64 10.96 -10.21
CA LEU A 40 -19.59 11.04 -8.75
C LEU A 40 -19.79 12.53 -8.43
N THR A 41 -20.99 12.91 -8.06
CA THR A 41 -21.31 14.30 -7.68
C THR A 41 -20.56 14.70 -6.41
N LYS A 42 -20.12 13.73 -5.64
CA LYS A 42 -19.35 13.91 -4.39
C LYS A 42 -17.87 13.75 -4.63
N GLN A 43 -17.09 14.69 -4.11
CA GLN A 43 -15.63 14.62 -4.17
C GLN A 43 -15.07 13.81 -2.99
N TYR A 44 -13.98 13.11 -3.27
CA TYR A 44 -13.20 12.36 -2.28
C TYR A 44 -11.72 12.64 -2.48
N LEU A 45 -10.97 12.53 -1.38
CA LEU A 45 -9.51 12.46 -1.42
C LEU A 45 -9.04 11.04 -1.13
N SER A 46 -7.95 10.65 -1.78
CA SER A 46 -7.26 9.38 -1.50
C SER A 46 -5.76 9.54 -1.67
N LEU A 47 -5.00 8.77 -0.90
CA LEU A 47 -3.60 8.51 -1.18
C LEU A 47 -3.50 7.55 -2.38
N LYS A 48 -2.50 7.72 -3.25
CA LYS A 48 -2.17 6.75 -4.32
C LYS A 48 -1.42 5.53 -3.76
N SER A 49 -0.56 5.77 -2.77
CA SER A 49 0.04 4.71 -1.96
C SER A 49 -0.59 4.76 -0.57
N TYR A 50 -1.18 3.66 -0.13
CA TYR A 50 -1.89 3.55 1.14
C TYR A 50 -1.68 2.17 1.78
N GLY A 51 -2.00 2.06 3.08
CA GLY A 51 -1.70 0.87 3.85
C GLY A 51 -0.18 0.70 4.01
N LEU A 52 0.28 -0.53 4.17
CA LEU A 52 1.70 -0.84 4.25
C LEU A 52 2.34 -0.78 2.87
N THR A 53 3.35 0.09 2.72
CA THR A 53 4.10 0.30 1.48
C THR A 53 5.59 0.26 1.79
N ASP A 54 6.35 -0.50 1.02
CA ASP A 54 7.81 -0.58 1.18
C ASP A 54 8.50 0.55 0.43
N PHE A 55 9.38 1.25 1.13
CA PHE A 55 10.31 2.20 0.58
C PHE A 55 11.73 1.65 0.66
N LYS A 56 12.26 1.22 -0.47
CA LYS A 56 13.62 0.70 -0.57
C LYS A 56 14.60 1.85 -0.48
N VAL A 57 15.51 1.78 0.46
CA VAL A 57 16.57 2.77 0.71
C VAL A 57 17.92 2.10 0.74
N THR A 58 18.96 2.86 0.37
CA THR A 58 20.33 2.41 0.41
C THR A 58 21.02 2.97 1.64
N ASN A 59 21.53 2.14 2.53
CA ASN A 59 22.08 2.56 3.83
C ASN A 59 23.27 3.53 3.79
N TYR A 60 23.87 3.74 2.62
CA TYR A 60 24.97 4.69 2.39
C TYR A 60 24.53 5.93 1.59
N SER A 61 23.24 6.07 1.29
CA SER A 61 22.70 7.26 0.62
C SER A 61 22.50 8.40 1.62
N GLU A 62 22.89 9.62 1.25
CA GLU A 62 22.68 10.79 2.11
C GLU A 62 21.24 11.30 2.07
N GLU A 63 20.56 11.14 0.94
CA GLU A 63 19.15 11.50 0.78
C GLU A 63 18.45 10.52 -0.18
N GLU A 64 17.28 10.05 0.25
CA GLU A 64 16.36 9.30 -0.59
C GLU A 64 14.96 9.91 -0.49
N THR A 65 14.23 9.92 -1.62
CA THR A 65 12.94 10.59 -1.72
C THR A 65 11.86 9.61 -2.13
N PHE A 66 10.78 9.58 -1.34
CA PHE A 66 9.53 8.91 -1.71
C PHE A 66 8.49 9.93 -2.14
N SER A 67 7.94 9.78 -3.33
CA SER A 67 6.90 10.66 -3.88
C SER A 67 5.51 10.12 -3.55
N LEU A 68 4.81 10.76 -2.61
CA LEU A 68 3.46 10.41 -2.20
C LEU A 68 2.45 11.19 -3.04
N GLY A 69 1.80 10.51 -3.98
CA GLY A 69 0.70 11.07 -4.76
C GLY A 69 -0.59 11.11 -3.94
N ILE A 70 -1.35 12.20 -4.07
CA ILE A 70 -2.66 12.38 -3.46
C ILE A 70 -3.63 12.79 -4.55
N LYS A 71 -4.79 12.13 -4.63
CA LYS A 71 -5.73 12.26 -5.73
C LYS A 71 -7.10 12.75 -5.25
N ARG A 72 -7.70 13.67 -6.02
CA ARG A 72 -9.12 14.04 -5.95
C ARG A 72 -9.92 13.13 -6.87
N ILE A 73 -11.03 12.62 -6.40
CA ILE A 73 -11.88 11.67 -7.14
C ILE A 73 -13.32 12.18 -7.13
N GLY A 74 -13.95 12.19 -8.28
CA GLY A 74 -15.35 12.58 -8.45
C GLY A 74 -15.58 14.10 -8.43
N GLY A 75 -16.74 14.52 -8.92
CA GLY A 75 -17.12 15.94 -9.02
C GLY A 75 -16.32 16.74 -10.05
N THR A 76 -16.39 18.06 -9.92
CA THR A 76 -15.63 19.02 -10.73
C THR A 76 -14.60 19.73 -9.84
N PHE A 77 -13.37 19.88 -10.33
CA PHE A 77 -12.24 20.43 -9.54
C PHE A 77 -12.07 21.95 -9.81
N THR A 78 -13.13 22.70 -9.77
CA THR A 78 -13.12 24.13 -10.14
C THR A 78 -12.48 25.04 -9.09
N THR A 79 -12.31 24.56 -7.87
CA THR A 79 -11.75 25.33 -6.76
C THR A 79 -10.45 24.72 -6.25
N GLU A 80 -9.63 25.55 -5.64
CA GLU A 80 -8.51 25.07 -4.83
C GLU A 80 -9.02 24.21 -3.68
N LEU A 81 -8.18 23.27 -3.22
CA LEU A 81 -8.47 22.43 -2.09
C LEU A 81 -7.22 22.29 -1.23
N ASN A 82 -7.39 22.40 0.08
CA ASN A 82 -6.34 22.16 1.05
C ASN A 82 -6.64 20.91 1.87
N ALA A 83 -5.59 20.18 2.18
CA ALA A 83 -5.62 19.01 3.06
C ALA A 83 -4.35 18.99 3.92
N LYS A 84 -4.25 18.05 4.83
CA LYS A 84 -3.10 17.90 5.72
C LYS A 84 -2.68 16.44 5.80
N LEU A 85 -1.38 16.23 5.98
CA LEU A 85 -0.81 14.96 6.41
C LEU A 85 -0.45 15.05 7.89
N GLU A 86 -0.99 14.16 8.69
CA GLU A 86 -0.68 14.03 10.11
C GLU A 86 0.12 12.75 10.33
N THR A 87 1.09 12.80 11.24
CA THR A 87 1.78 11.60 11.70
C THR A 87 0.92 10.82 12.69
N TRP A 88 1.00 9.50 12.66
CA TRP A 88 0.36 8.68 13.69
C TRP A 88 1.01 8.91 15.05
N SER A 89 0.21 8.80 16.08
CA SER A 89 0.73 8.74 17.44
C SER A 89 1.37 7.37 17.74
N LYS A 90 2.14 7.30 18.82
CA LYS A 90 2.73 6.04 19.27
C LYS A 90 1.66 5.00 19.60
N GLU A 91 0.57 5.44 20.24
CA GLU A 91 -0.56 4.59 20.61
C GLU A 91 -1.29 4.03 19.40
N GLU A 92 -1.41 4.82 18.32
CA GLU A 92 -2.00 4.36 17.07
C GLU A 92 -1.14 3.25 16.43
N LEU A 93 0.18 3.42 16.41
CA LEU A 93 1.08 2.39 15.90
C LEU A 93 1.09 1.15 16.79
N GLU A 94 1.09 1.29 18.12
CA GLU A 94 1.01 0.16 19.05
C GLU A 94 -0.29 -0.64 18.86
N ALA A 95 -1.42 0.03 18.65
CA ALA A 95 -2.69 -0.61 18.36
C ALA A 95 -2.64 -1.38 17.03
N TYR A 96 -2.03 -0.79 16.00
CA TYR A 96 -1.80 -1.45 14.71
C TYR A 96 -0.89 -2.66 14.85
N ASN A 97 0.26 -2.51 15.51
CA ASN A 97 1.22 -3.59 15.75
C ASN A 97 0.58 -4.79 16.45
N LYS A 98 -0.24 -4.51 17.47
CA LYS A 98 -0.97 -5.57 18.19
C LYS A 98 -1.99 -6.28 17.30
N LYS A 99 -2.69 -5.53 16.45
CA LYS A 99 -3.72 -6.07 15.56
C LYS A 99 -3.12 -6.94 14.45
N GLU A 100 -2.03 -6.48 13.85
CA GLU A 100 -1.40 -7.13 12.69
C GLU A 100 -0.25 -8.08 13.11
N GLU A 101 0.00 -8.26 14.43
CA GLU A 101 1.05 -9.11 14.99
C GLU A 101 2.47 -8.76 14.48
N VAL A 102 2.76 -7.47 14.36
CA VAL A 102 4.05 -6.93 13.89
C VAL A 102 4.72 -6.05 14.96
N THR A 103 5.97 -5.63 14.72
CA THR A 103 6.77 -4.85 15.67
C THR A 103 7.39 -3.61 15.03
N TYR A 104 6.59 -2.85 14.29
CA TYR A 104 7.07 -1.62 13.65
C TYR A 104 7.40 -0.54 14.69
N ILE A 105 8.38 0.30 14.34
CA ILE A 105 8.88 1.41 15.16
C ILE A 105 8.69 2.70 14.37
N LEU A 106 8.05 3.71 14.99
CA LEU A 106 7.96 5.03 14.34
C LEU A 106 9.36 5.60 14.13
N LEU A 107 9.65 5.98 12.89
CA LEU A 107 10.83 6.78 12.60
C LEU A 107 10.67 8.15 13.27
N PRO A 108 11.67 8.64 14.05
CA PRO A 108 11.62 9.98 14.66
C PRO A 108 11.38 11.06 13.59
N GLU A 109 10.53 12.03 13.88
CA GLU A 109 10.22 13.14 12.95
C GLU A 109 11.46 13.96 12.55
N THR A 110 12.52 13.91 13.35
CA THR A 110 13.81 14.54 13.04
C THR A 110 14.62 13.82 11.97
N SER A 111 14.28 12.57 11.66
CA SER A 111 15.01 11.71 10.72
C SER A 111 14.44 11.75 9.30
N TYR A 112 13.38 12.52 9.08
CA TYR A 112 12.79 12.72 7.76
C TYR A 112 12.19 14.12 7.62
N SER A 113 12.00 14.57 6.39
CA SER A 113 11.31 15.82 6.10
C SER A 113 10.11 15.57 5.19
N ILE A 114 9.01 16.28 5.47
CA ILE A 114 7.76 16.20 4.71
C ILE A 114 6.99 17.51 4.84
N SER A 115 6.37 17.98 3.74
CA SER A 115 5.36 19.02 3.83
C SER A 115 4.05 18.43 4.37
N LYS A 116 3.65 18.86 5.57
CA LYS A 116 2.38 18.42 6.15
C LYS A 116 1.15 19.11 5.51
N ASN A 117 1.34 20.21 4.77
CA ASN A 117 0.28 20.89 4.04
C ASN A 117 0.23 20.40 2.61
N VAL A 118 -0.96 20.03 2.18
CA VAL A 118 -1.27 19.53 0.84
C VAL A 118 -2.19 20.52 0.17
N SER A 119 -1.81 21.03 -1.00
CA SER A 119 -2.62 21.97 -1.77
C SER A 119 -2.84 21.45 -3.17
N PHE A 120 -4.09 21.60 -3.64
CA PHE A 120 -4.48 21.36 -5.02
C PHE A 120 -4.88 22.69 -5.66
N ALA A 121 -4.27 23.03 -6.77
CA ALA A 121 -4.72 24.16 -7.57
C ALA A 121 -6.12 23.89 -8.14
N ALA A 122 -6.83 24.95 -8.50
CA ALA A 122 -8.08 24.82 -9.25
C ALA A 122 -7.84 24.05 -10.55
N GLY A 123 -8.69 23.08 -10.85
CA GLY A 123 -8.55 22.19 -12.00
C GLY A 123 -7.63 20.97 -11.79
N ALA A 124 -6.81 20.95 -10.74
CA ALA A 124 -5.93 19.83 -10.46
C ALA A 124 -6.69 18.68 -9.78
N ASP A 125 -6.52 17.48 -10.30
CA ASP A 125 -7.04 16.24 -9.73
C ASP A 125 -5.99 15.46 -8.92
N GLU A 126 -4.73 15.86 -9.02
CA GLU A 126 -3.61 15.21 -8.34
C GLU A 126 -2.59 16.24 -7.83
N THR A 127 -1.96 15.91 -6.71
CA THR A 127 -0.79 16.60 -6.18
C THR A 127 0.18 15.59 -5.58
N THR A 128 1.43 16.00 -5.40
CA THR A 128 2.48 15.12 -4.85
C THR A 128 3.16 15.80 -3.68
N VAL A 129 3.43 15.02 -2.64
CA VAL A 129 4.25 15.42 -1.50
C VAL A 129 5.49 14.54 -1.46
N GLU A 130 6.65 15.16 -1.33
CA GLU A 130 7.92 14.45 -1.17
C GLU A 130 8.18 14.15 0.30
N ILE A 131 8.55 12.90 0.58
CA ILE A 131 9.06 12.44 1.86
C ILE A 131 10.54 12.14 1.67
N LYS A 132 11.40 12.89 2.33
CA LYS A 132 12.85 12.73 2.23
C LYS A 132 13.40 12.14 3.50
N VAL A 133 14.27 11.13 3.37
CA VAL A 133 14.95 10.46 4.48
C VAL A 133 16.46 10.53 4.26
N ASN A 134 17.22 10.47 5.34
CA ASN A 134 18.67 10.29 5.31
C ASN A 134 19.03 8.88 5.82
N PRO A 135 19.15 7.88 4.94
CA PRO A 135 19.44 6.51 5.34
C PRO A 135 20.75 6.35 6.11
N THR A 136 21.79 7.12 5.75
CA THR A 136 23.09 7.08 6.44
C THR A 136 22.95 7.45 7.93
N GLU A 137 22.11 8.43 8.26
CA GLU A 137 21.85 8.81 9.66
C GLU A 137 20.97 7.79 10.37
N ILE A 138 19.90 7.32 9.71
CA ILE A 138 18.92 6.37 10.28
C ILE A 138 19.60 5.05 10.61
N PHE A 139 20.42 4.54 9.70
CA PHE A 139 21.08 3.24 9.80
C PHE A 139 22.56 3.36 10.16
N SER A 140 22.92 4.37 10.94
CA SER A 140 24.31 4.62 11.36
C SER A 140 24.90 3.52 12.23
N LYS A 141 24.04 2.72 12.89
CA LYS A 141 24.44 1.57 13.73
C LYS A 141 23.91 0.29 13.12
N GLN A 142 24.70 -0.79 13.26
CA GLN A 142 24.32 -2.10 12.75
C GLN A 142 23.00 -2.61 13.36
N GLU A 143 22.71 -2.28 14.62
CA GLU A 143 21.47 -2.65 15.30
C GLU A 143 20.21 -1.99 14.67
N ASP A 144 20.37 -0.82 14.04
CA ASP A 144 19.26 -0.11 13.40
C ASP A 144 18.84 -0.77 12.09
N LEU A 145 19.75 -1.51 11.44
CA LEU A 145 19.45 -2.31 10.25
C LEU A 145 18.49 -3.47 10.51
N LEU A 146 18.33 -3.87 11.77
CA LEU A 146 17.43 -4.95 12.19
C LEU A 146 16.05 -4.43 12.63
N LYS A 147 15.83 -3.12 12.61
CA LYS A 147 14.59 -2.50 13.05
C LYS A 147 13.67 -2.22 11.86
N ASP A 148 12.42 -2.58 11.99
CA ASP A 148 11.38 -2.25 11.01
C ASP A 148 10.86 -0.82 11.25
N TYR A 149 11.59 0.17 10.78
CA TYR A 149 11.17 1.56 10.86
C TYR A 149 10.06 1.89 9.87
N VAL A 150 9.06 2.64 10.35
CA VAL A 150 7.97 3.14 9.52
C VAL A 150 7.77 4.64 9.71
N ILE A 151 7.43 5.33 8.63
CA ILE A 151 6.82 6.66 8.63
C ILE A 151 5.32 6.42 8.48
N ALA A 152 4.55 6.69 9.52
CA ALA A 152 3.11 6.46 9.53
C ALA A 152 2.36 7.79 9.40
N LEU A 153 1.57 7.92 8.35
CA LEU A 153 0.86 9.15 7.96
C LEU A 153 -0.62 8.88 7.78
N LYS A 154 -1.43 9.90 8.05
CA LYS A 154 -2.85 9.93 7.71
C LYS A 154 -3.20 11.22 6.99
N LEU A 155 -3.95 11.09 5.92
CA LEU A 155 -4.53 12.22 5.21
C LEU A 155 -5.73 12.75 5.99
N LYS A 156 -5.87 14.07 6.08
CA LYS A 156 -6.99 14.78 6.70
C LYS A 156 -7.49 15.87 5.77
N SER A 157 -8.80 16.07 5.75
CA SER A 157 -9.43 17.19 5.07
C SER A 157 -10.70 17.57 5.82
N ASP A 158 -10.94 18.87 5.94
CA ASP A 158 -12.15 19.42 6.54
C ASP A 158 -13.23 19.66 5.46
N ASP A 159 -12.80 19.81 4.20
CA ASP A 159 -13.68 20.23 3.09
C ASP A 159 -14.22 19.05 2.28
N VAL A 160 -13.48 17.94 2.21
CA VAL A 160 -13.77 16.81 1.32
C VAL A 160 -13.62 15.49 2.07
N GLU A 161 -14.56 14.57 1.84
CA GLU A 161 -14.47 13.24 2.44
C GLU A 161 -13.25 12.45 1.94
N LEU A 162 -12.73 11.62 2.82
CA LEU A 162 -11.64 10.71 2.48
C LEU A 162 -12.20 9.39 1.96
N ARG A 163 -11.57 8.83 0.94
CA ARG A 163 -11.94 7.51 0.45
C ARG A 163 -11.58 6.46 1.50
N LYS A 164 -12.57 5.69 1.91
CA LYS A 164 -12.42 4.66 2.95
C LYS A 164 -11.28 3.70 2.64
N GLY A 165 -10.37 3.53 3.62
CA GLY A 165 -9.23 2.62 3.53
C GLY A 165 -8.07 3.13 2.65
N GLN A 166 -8.13 4.37 2.16
CA GLN A 166 -7.09 4.98 1.31
C GLN A 166 -6.59 6.32 1.87
N SER A 167 -6.69 6.50 3.17
CA SER A 167 -6.28 7.71 3.89
C SER A 167 -5.04 7.53 4.75
N ASP A 168 -4.62 6.29 4.97
CA ASP A 168 -3.53 5.96 5.87
C ASP A 168 -2.38 5.29 5.11
N LEU A 169 -1.16 5.71 5.40
CA LEU A 169 0.08 5.16 4.83
C LEU A 169 1.01 4.75 5.98
N LEU A 170 1.48 3.51 5.95
CA LEU A 170 2.64 3.05 6.70
C LEU A 170 3.76 2.80 5.70
N LEU A 171 4.68 3.74 5.60
CA LEU A 171 5.83 3.67 4.71
C LEU A 171 6.99 2.99 5.45
N ARG A 172 7.21 1.69 5.17
CA ARG A 172 8.27 0.91 5.80
C ARG A 172 9.58 1.11 5.05
N LEU A 173 10.64 1.48 5.78
CA LEU A 173 11.97 1.58 5.21
C LEU A 173 12.59 0.19 5.11
N VAL A 174 12.95 -0.21 3.90
CA VAL A 174 13.57 -1.50 3.61
C VAL A 174 14.96 -1.25 3.03
N VAL A 175 16.01 -1.67 3.76
CA VAL A 175 17.39 -1.49 3.30
C VAL A 175 17.69 -2.45 2.15
N ASP A 176 18.06 -1.89 1.01
CA ASP A 176 18.49 -2.66 -0.16
C ASP A 176 20.00 -2.88 -0.12
N TYR A 177 20.41 -4.10 0.28
CA TYR A 177 21.81 -4.50 0.32
C TYR A 177 22.38 -4.93 -1.06
N ALA A 178 21.52 -5.16 -2.05
CA ALA A 178 21.93 -5.67 -3.35
C ALA A 178 22.79 -4.68 -4.16
N ARG A 179 22.82 -3.41 -3.75
CA ARG A 179 23.65 -2.38 -4.37
C ARG A 179 25.01 -2.18 -3.72
N VAL A 180 25.35 -2.89 -2.65
CA VAL A 180 26.73 -3.03 -2.21
C VAL A 180 27.40 -3.96 -3.23
N GLY A 181 27.65 -3.43 -4.40
CA GLY A 181 28.50 -4.06 -5.38
C GLY A 181 29.89 -4.18 -4.76
N PHE A 182 30.22 -5.35 -4.24
CA PHE A 182 31.60 -5.75 -4.18
C PHE A 182 32.05 -5.82 -5.63
N THR A 183 32.60 -4.73 -6.14
CA THR A 183 33.53 -4.82 -7.25
C THR A 183 34.74 -5.54 -6.67
N SER A 184 34.63 -6.86 -6.59
CA SER A 184 35.76 -7.72 -6.25
C SER A 184 36.71 -7.75 -7.45
N THR A 185 37.40 -6.67 -7.65
CA THR A 185 38.64 -6.74 -8.46
C THR A 185 39.83 -7.02 -7.59
N GLU A 186 39.77 -6.83 -6.29
CA GLU A 186 40.83 -7.19 -5.34
C GLU A 186 40.23 -7.38 -3.94
N VAL A 187 39.55 -8.47 -3.69
CA VAL A 187 39.66 -9.08 -2.38
C VAL A 187 41.04 -9.71 -2.40
N ASP A 188 41.98 -9.01 -1.80
CA ASP A 188 43.31 -9.54 -1.52
C ASP A 188 43.09 -10.85 -0.76
N ARG A 189 43.19 -11.98 -1.45
CA ARG A 189 43.09 -13.33 -0.87
C ARG A 189 44.20 -13.58 0.14
N VAL A 190 45.11 -12.60 0.31
CA VAL A 190 46.24 -12.67 1.22
C VAL A 190 45.84 -12.50 2.67
N ASN A 191 44.79 -11.73 2.99
CA ASN A 191 44.46 -11.43 4.39
C ASN A 191 43.54 -12.41 5.08
N VAL A 192 42.90 -13.32 4.35
CA VAL A 192 42.03 -14.33 5.00
C VAL A 192 42.85 -15.46 5.61
N ASN A 193 44.03 -15.75 5.11
CA ASN A 193 44.88 -16.82 5.63
C ASN A 193 45.77 -16.38 6.82
N GLU A 194 46.05 -15.09 6.98
CA GLU A 194 46.80 -14.59 8.14
C GLU A 194 45.93 -14.46 9.41
N ALA A 195 44.63 -14.29 9.27
CA ALA A 195 43.71 -14.21 10.40
C ALA A 195 43.40 -15.57 11.05
N ILE A 196 43.79 -16.69 10.42
CA ILE A 196 43.51 -18.06 10.92
C ILE A 196 44.74 -18.67 11.57
N THR A 197 45.91 -18.04 11.54
CA THR A 197 47.16 -18.59 12.05
C THR A 197 47.76 -17.86 13.27
N ASN A 198 47.01 -17.00 13.94
CA ASN A 198 47.40 -16.39 15.21
C ASN A 198 46.37 -16.70 16.31
#